data_4d4b7a2d7f3ad8388b1a1a196732f0c4
#
_entry.id   4d4b7a2d7f3ad8388b1a1a196732f0c4
#
_cell.length_a   1.000
_cell.length_b   1.000
_cell.length_c   1.000
_cell.angle_alpha   90.00
_cell.angle_beta   90.00
_cell.angle_gamma   90.00
#
_symmetry.space_group_name_H-M   'P 1'
#
loop_
_entity.id
_entity.type
_entity.pdbx_description
1 polymer ?
#
loop_
_entity_poly.entity_id
_entity_poly.type
_entity_poly.pdbx_seq_one_letter_code
_entity_poly.pdbx_strand_id
1 'polypeptide(L)'
;MQGAEALGSEFMRMASVTLKGIKKIYPFSGDDNKKKKKKKKDDEAPQEGKPQLTVTDQGVVAVHDFNLEIKDKEFIVLVGPSGCGKSTTLRMVAGLEEISEGELYIGNRLVNDVAPKDRDIAMVFQNYALYPHMTVYENMAFALKLRKVPKDEIDKKVKQAAEILDITQYLGRKPKALSGGQRQRVAIGRAIVREPKVFLMDEPLSNLDAKLRNQMRAEIIKLRERIDTTFIYVTHDQTEAMTLGDRIVIMKDGFIQQIGTPQDVFNHPHNIFVAGFIGTPQMNFFDAKLSKEGGKYVVSVGGIKVELSQEKQAALSARNVSPQDVTLGVRPEHIQLSNNGIAAKVDVSEMMGSAVHLHSTMADGKDVVIVVQTMDMNGHELSSFNMGATVRFTFGGNVVHVFSKANGENLEG
;
A
#
# COMPACT_ATOMS: atom_id res chain seq x y z
N MET A 1 41.53 -13.95 17.54
CA MET A 1 40.33 -14.62 18.08
C MET A 1 39.16 -13.66 18.36
N GLN A 2 39.39 -12.41 18.76
CA GLN A 2 38.31 -11.43 19.05
C GLN A 2 37.52 -10.95 17.81
N GLY A 3 38.05 -11.02 16.60
CA GLY A 3 37.35 -10.61 15.39
C GLY A 3 36.33 -11.62 14.84
N ALA A 4 36.45 -12.90 15.17
CA ALA A 4 35.52 -13.95 14.72
C ALA A 4 34.26 -14.02 15.59
N GLU A 5 34.35 -13.66 16.88
CA GLU A 5 33.19 -13.59 17.79
C GLU A 5 32.31 -12.36 17.50
N ALA A 6 32.92 -11.23 17.12
CA ALA A 6 32.18 -10.00 16.76
C ALA A 6 31.41 -10.19 15.45
N LEU A 7 32.01 -10.82 14.43
CA LEU A 7 31.35 -11.16 13.16
C LEU A 7 30.23 -12.21 13.38
N GLY A 8 30.42 -13.18 14.27
CA GLY A 8 29.39 -14.17 14.61
C GLY A 8 28.19 -13.56 15.34
N SER A 9 28.39 -12.52 16.18
CA SER A 9 27.31 -11.85 16.90
C SER A 9 26.53 -10.86 16.02
N GLU A 10 27.14 -10.24 15.03
CA GLU A 10 26.47 -9.40 14.02
C GLU A 10 25.65 -10.24 13.04
N PHE A 11 26.18 -11.40 12.59
CA PHE A 11 25.43 -12.35 11.76
C PHE A 11 24.21 -12.96 12.48
N MET A 12 24.25 -13.05 13.82
CA MET A 12 23.11 -13.55 14.60
C MET A 12 21.95 -12.53 14.78
N ARG A 13 22.16 -11.26 14.46
CA ARG A 13 21.16 -10.18 14.62
C ARG A 13 20.44 -9.79 13.36
N MET A 14 20.86 -10.21 12.17
CA MET A 14 20.21 -9.84 10.91
C MET A 14 18.79 -10.43 10.83
N ALA A 15 17.82 -9.55 10.63
CA ALA A 15 16.40 -9.87 10.54
C ALA A 15 15.84 -9.62 9.14
N SER A 16 16.60 -9.90 8.09
CA SER A 16 16.08 -9.93 6.72
C SER A 16 14.94 -10.94 6.61
N VAL A 17 13.97 -10.65 5.75
CA VAL A 17 12.89 -11.60 5.43
C VAL A 17 12.89 -11.82 3.92
N THR A 18 13.00 -13.08 3.51
CA THR A 18 13.03 -13.41 2.09
C THR A 18 11.89 -14.38 1.77
N LEU A 19 11.03 -13.95 0.85
CA LEU A 19 9.94 -14.72 0.27
C LEU A 19 10.34 -15.10 -1.16
N LYS A 20 10.41 -16.41 -1.44
CA LYS A 20 10.82 -16.94 -2.77
C LYS A 20 9.70 -17.81 -3.32
N GLY A 21 9.05 -17.34 -4.38
CA GLY A 21 8.00 -18.06 -5.07
C GLY A 21 6.82 -18.43 -4.18
N ILE A 22 6.53 -17.61 -3.17
CA ILE A 22 5.46 -17.92 -2.20
C ILE A 22 4.11 -17.94 -2.90
N LYS A 23 3.39 -19.05 -2.71
CA LYS A 23 2.04 -19.25 -3.23
C LYS A 23 1.11 -19.77 -2.14
N LYS A 24 -0.12 -19.27 -2.15
CA LYS A 24 -1.19 -19.75 -1.28
C LYS A 24 -2.38 -20.20 -2.08
N ILE A 25 -2.75 -21.47 -1.90
CA ILE A 25 -3.94 -22.08 -2.47
C ILE A 25 -4.86 -22.50 -1.32
N TYR A 26 -6.10 -22.01 -1.34
CA TYR A 26 -7.15 -22.48 -0.44
C TYR A 26 -7.92 -23.60 -1.13
N PRO A 27 -7.84 -24.86 -0.65
CA PRO A 27 -8.52 -25.98 -1.26
C PRO A 27 -10.05 -25.79 -1.16
N PHE A 28 -10.79 -26.35 -2.10
CA PHE A 28 -12.25 -26.32 -2.03
C PHE A 28 -12.74 -27.09 -0.81
N SER A 29 -13.62 -26.50 -0.02
CA SER A 29 -14.41 -27.25 0.96
C SER A 29 -15.40 -28.18 0.24
N GLY A 30 -15.65 -29.37 0.81
CA GLY A 30 -16.44 -30.43 0.15
C GLY A 30 -17.83 -30.04 -0.34
N ASP A 31 -18.43 -28.96 0.18
CA ASP A 31 -19.70 -28.38 -0.26
C ASP A 31 -19.61 -27.55 -1.56
N ASP A 32 -18.45 -27.03 -1.92
CA ASP A 32 -18.27 -26.21 -3.11
C ASP A 32 -18.22 -27.01 -4.42
N ASN A 33 -17.92 -28.31 -4.34
CA ASN A 33 -17.94 -29.21 -5.50
C ASN A 33 -19.33 -29.38 -6.11
N LYS A 34 -20.41 -29.20 -5.33
CA LYS A 34 -21.78 -29.23 -5.84
C LYS A 34 -22.20 -27.96 -6.59
N LYS A 35 -21.60 -26.80 -6.23
CA LYS A 35 -21.86 -25.52 -6.90
C LYS A 35 -21.12 -25.38 -8.23
N LYS A 36 -19.95 -26.02 -8.41
CA LYS A 36 -19.20 -26.01 -9.69
C LYS A 36 -19.96 -26.58 -10.87
N LYS A 37 -20.79 -27.62 -10.67
CA LYS A 37 -21.61 -28.21 -11.76
C LYS A 37 -22.75 -27.30 -12.24
N LYS A 38 -23.16 -26.29 -11.44
CA LYS A 38 -24.19 -25.31 -11.82
C LYS A 38 -23.62 -24.02 -12.46
N LYS A 39 -22.39 -23.58 -12.11
CA LYS A 39 -21.80 -22.33 -12.60
C LYS A 39 -21.11 -22.39 -13.97
N LYS A 40 -20.99 -23.54 -14.60
CA LYS A 40 -20.51 -23.67 -16.01
C LYS A 40 -21.51 -23.16 -17.07
N LYS A 41 -22.61 -22.53 -16.68
CA LYS A 41 -23.67 -22.07 -17.60
C LYS A 41 -23.94 -20.56 -17.59
N ASP A 42 -23.38 -19.81 -16.66
CA ASP A 42 -23.61 -18.36 -16.60
C ASP A 42 -22.26 -17.65 -16.65
N ASP A 43 -21.85 -17.22 -17.86
CA ASP A 43 -20.79 -16.22 -18.09
C ASP A 43 -21.32 -14.86 -17.58
N GLU A 44 -21.29 -14.64 -16.26
CA GLU A 44 -21.50 -13.28 -15.71
C GLU A 44 -20.28 -12.42 -16.05
N ALA A 45 -20.57 -11.29 -16.72
CA ALA A 45 -19.57 -10.25 -16.97
C ALA A 45 -18.83 -9.85 -15.67
N PRO A 46 -17.52 -9.50 -15.74
CA PRO A 46 -16.74 -9.12 -14.58
C PRO A 46 -17.42 -7.98 -13.82
N GLN A 47 -17.80 -8.21 -12.56
CA GLN A 47 -18.35 -7.16 -11.71
C GLN A 47 -17.18 -6.29 -11.24
N GLU A 48 -17.18 -5.01 -11.61
CA GLU A 48 -16.21 -4.03 -11.12
C GLU A 48 -16.15 -4.04 -9.59
N GLY A 49 -14.92 -4.13 -9.04
CA GLY A 49 -14.65 -4.07 -7.60
C GLY A 49 -14.57 -5.40 -6.85
N LYS A 50 -14.87 -6.56 -7.47
CA LYS A 50 -14.61 -7.87 -6.85
C LYS A 50 -13.25 -8.41 -7.26
N PRO A 51 -12.43 -8.96 -6.32
CA PRO A 51 -11.15 -9.56 -6.68
C PRO A 51 -11.36 -10.73 -7.65
N GLN A 52 -10.63 -10.71 -8.76
CA GLN A 52 -10.61 -11.81 -9.74
C GLN A 52 -9.62 -12.88 -9.27
N LEU A 53 -10.03 -13.68 -8.28
CA LEU A 53 -9.18 -14.76 -7.79
C LEU A 53 -9.08 -15.87 -8.84
N THR A 54 -7.85 -16.33 -9.07
CA THR A 54 -7.60 -17.47 -9.96
C THR A 54 -8.11 -18.76 -9.33
N VAL A 55 -9.01 -19.44 -10.01
CA VAL A 55 -9.55 -20.73 -9.57
C VAL A 55 -8.88 -21.84 -10.37
N THR A 56 -8.19 -22.75 -9.67
CA THR A 56 -7.52 -23.92 -10.24
C THR A 56 -8.27 -25.21 -9.86
N ASP A 57 -7.84 -26.35 -10.36
CA ASP A 57 -8.40 -27.65 -9.93
C ASP A 57 -8.08 -27.98 -8.46
N GLN A 58 -7.02 -27.39 -7.91
CA GLN A 58 -6.61 -27.57 -6.51
C GLN A 58 -7.35 -26.66 -5.53
N GLY A 59 -7.88 -25.51 -5.99
CA GLY A 59 -8.54 -24.53 -5.13
C GLY A 59 -8.49 -23.12 -5.68
N VAL A 60 -8.71 -22.17 -4.77
CA VAL A 60 -8.62 -20.72 -5.03
C VAL A 60 -7.21 -20.23 -4.70
N VAL A 61 -6.53 -19.67 -5.68
CA VAL A 61 -5.19 -19.11 -5.47
C VAL A 61 -5.33 -17.67 -4.94
N ALA A 62 -4.90 -17.46 -3.71
CA ALA A 62 -4.98 -16.16 -3.03
C ALA A 62 -3.69 -15.34 -3.15
N VAL A 63 -2.55 -16.00 -3.34
CA VAL A 63 -1.24 -15.37 -3.55
C VAL A 63 -0.50 -16.17 -4.62
N HIS A 64 0.02 -15.47 -5.62
CA HIS A 64 0.72 -16.05 -6.77
C HIS A 64 2.19 -15.62 -6.77
N ASP A 65 3.11 -16.58 -6.84
CA ASP A 65 4.54 -16.40 -7.09
C ASP A 65 5.13 -15.13 -6.44
N PHE A 66 4.87 -14.97 -5.12
CA PHE A 66 5.24 -13.76 -4.39
C PHE A 66 6.73 -13.80 -4.05
N ASN A 67 7.49 -12.92 -4.69
CA ASN A 67 8.93 -12.79 -4.53
C ASN A 67 9.27 -11.43 -3.91
N LEU A 68 9.88 -11.43 -2.71
CA LEU A 68 10.27 -10.22 -2.01
C LEU A 68 11.45 -10.48 -1.08
N GLU A 69 12.47 -9.65 -1.21
CA GLU A 69 13.58 -9.59 -0.25
C GLU A 69 13.45 -8.30 0.57
N ILE A 70 13.33 -8.46 1.88
CA ILE A 70 13.24 -7.37 2.86
C ILE A 70 14.55 -7.32 3.61
N LYS A 71 15.20 -6.18 3.60
CA LYS A 71 16.47 -5.95 4.29
C LYS A 71 16.26 -5.85 5.80
N ASP A 72 17.32 -6.08 6.56
CA ASP A 72 17.32 -5.84 7.99
C ASP A 72 16.93 -4.38 8.30
N LYS A 73 16.03 -4.19 9.30
CA LYS A 73 15.50 -2.88 9.74
C LYS A 73 14.70 -2.11 8.67
N GLU A 74 14.37 -2.73 7.56
CA GLU A 74 13.54 -2.12 6.53
C GLU A 74 12.06 -2.10 6.95
N PHE A 75 11.35 -1.03 6.59
CA PHE A 75 9.91 -0.90 6.76
C PHE A 75 9.22 -1.13 5.42
N ILE A 76 8.64 -2.31 5.24
CA ILE A 76 7.87 -2.69 4.04
C ILE A 76 6.38 -2.51 4.29
N VAL A 77 5.69 -1.90 3.33
CA VAL A 77 4.23 -1.78 3.36
C VAL A 77 3.61 -2.57 2.20
N LEU A 78 2.74 -3.52 2.52
CA LEU A 78 1.89 -4.21 1.55
C LEU A 78 0.58 -3.42 1.42
N VAL A 79 0.27 -2.93 0.22
CA VAL A 79 -0.94 -2.14 -0.04
C VAL A 79 -1.69 -2.66 -1.25
N GLY A 80 -3.00 -2.45 -1.30
CA GLY A 80 -3.86 -2.88 -2.41
C GLY A 80 -5.32 -3.02 -1.99
N PRO A 81 -6.21 -3.32 -2.93
CA PRO A 81 -7.63 -3.51 -2.67
C PRO A 81 -7.91 -4.63 -1.66
N SER A 82 -9.12 -4.62 -1.09
CA SER A 82 -9.56 -5.70 -0.20
C SER A 82 -9.56 -7.05 -0.94
N GLY A 83 -9.06 -8.10 -0.28
CA GLY A 83 -9.01 -9.44 -0.85
C GLY A 83 -7.85 -9.73 -1.82
N CYS A 84 -6.90 -8.81 -2.03
CA CYS A 84 -5.75 -9.03 -2.94
C CYS A 84 -4.60 -9.87 -2.35
N GLY A 85 -4.75 -10.46 -1.16
CA GLY A 85 -3.75 -11.37 -0.59
C GLY A 85 -2.82 -10.80 0.49
N LYS A 86 -2.88 -9.50 0.82
CA LYS A 86 -1.98 -8.82 1.80
C LYS A 86 -1.94 -9.51 3.17
N SER A 87 -3.09 -9.60 3.85
CA SER A 87 -3.17 -10.23 5.17
C SER A 87 -2.86 -11.72 5.13
N THR A 88 -3.15 -12.41 4.02
CA THR A 88 -2.75 -13.81 3.79
C THR A 88 -1.23 -13.91 3.75
N THR A 89 -0.55 -13.04 3.00
CA THR A 89 0.93 -12.99 2.96
C THR A 89 1.51 -12.71 4.34
N LEU A 90 0.97 -11.72 5.05
CA LEU A 90 1.41 -11.39 6.41
C LEU A 90 1.25 -12.58 7.37
N ARG A 91 0.11 -13.29 7.29
CA ARG A 91 -0.15 -14.49 8.12
C ARG A 91 0.74 -15.65 7.78
N MET A 92 1.14 -15.84 6.52
CA MET A 92 2.16 -16.81 6.13
C MET A 92 3.51 -16.48 6.76
N VAL A 93 3.93 -15.22 6.77
CA VAL A 93 5.15 -14.79 7.47
C VAL A 93 5.03 -15.05 8.98
N ALA A 94 3.87 -14.81 9.56
CA ALA A 94 3.61 -15.10 10.97
C ALA A 94 3.54 -16.60 11.31
N GLY A 95 3.40 -17.49 10.34
CA GLY A 95 3.16 -18.92 10.53
C GLY A 95 1.75 -19.24 11.01
N LEU A 96 0.81 -18.29 10.84
CA LEU A 96 -0.61 -18.44 11.13
C LEU A 96 -1.39 -19.00 9.93
N GLU A 97 -0.75 -19.05 8.77
CA GLU A 97 -1.26 -19.59 7.52
C GLU A 97 -0.16 -20.44 6.88
N GLU A 98 -0.51 -21.61 6.39
CA GLU A 98 0.43 -22.50 5.70
C GLU A 98 0.79 -21.98 4.32
N ILE A 99 2.05 -22.11 3.94
CA ILE A 99 2.55 -21.83 2.59
C ILE A 99 2.28 -23.07 1.71
N SER A 100 1.61 -22.87 0.57
CA SER A 100 1.32 -23.97 -0.34
C SER A 100 2.52 -24.35 -1.21
N GLU A 101 3.26 -23.35 -1.69
CA GLU A 101 4.49 -23.51 -2.47
C GLU A 101 5.46 -22.36 -2.15
N GLY A 102 6.75 -22.57 -2.39
CA GLY A 102 7.79 -21.58 -2.18
C GLY A 102 8.47 -21.68 -0.81
N GLU A 103 9.39 -20.77 -0.54
CA GLU A 103 10.27 -20.79 0.63
C GLU A 103 10.25 -19.43 1.35
N LEU A 104 10.10 -19.45 2.67
CA LEU A 104 10.17 -18.28 3.54
C LEU A 104 11.36 -18.38 4.48
N TYR A 105 12.21 -17.35 4.43
CA TYR A 105 13.36 -17.23 5.33
C TYR A 105 13.22 -16.03 6.25
N ILE A 106 13.61 -16.18 7.51
CA ILE A 106 13.85 -15.10 8.48
C ILE A 106 15.32 -15.15 8.87
N GLY A 107 16.11 -14.15 8.47
CA GLY A 107 17.55 -14.25 8.41
C GLY A 107 17.95 -15.41 7.48
N ASN A 108 18.83 -16.28 7.96
CA ASN A 108 19.28 -17.45 7.19
C ASN A 108 18.48 -18.73 7.48
N ARG A 109 17.37 -18.64 8.25
CA ARG A 109 16.58 -19.78 8.66
C ARG A 109 15.34 -19.94 7.78
N LEU A 110 15.18 -21.10 7.15
CA LEU A 110 13.91 -21.50 6.52
C LEU A 110 12.86 -21.73 7.62
N VAL A 111 11.70 -21.08 7.50
CA VAL A 111 10.68 -21.08 8.56
C VAL A 111 9.32 -21.63 8.13
N ASN A 112 9.20 -22.26 6.95
CA ASN A 112 7.93 -22.79 6.46
C ASN A 112 7.21 -23.63 7.54
N ASP A 113 7.91 -24.59 8.15
CA ASP A 113 7.37 -25.53 9.13
C ASP A 113 7.63 -25.11 10.60
N VAL A 114 8.14 -23.89 10.80
CA VAL A 114 8.42 -23.36 12.14
C VAL A 114 7.14 -22.80 12.75
N ALA A 115 6.78 -23.25 13.95
CA ALA A 115 5.62 -22.73 14.66
C ALA A 115 5.73 -21.21 14.94
N PRO A 116 4.62 -20.45 14.96
CA PRO A 116 4.63 -18.99 15.17
C PRO A 116 5.41 -18.51 16.39
N LYS A 117 5.34 -19.25 17.50
CA LYS A 117 6.03 -18.93 18.75
C LYS A 117 7.57 -18.98 18.66
N ASP A 118 8.08 -19.72 17.67
CA ASP A 118 9.52 -20.00 17.48
C ASP A 118 10.12 -19.24 16.27
N ARG A 119 9.34 -18.34 15.62
CA ARG A 119 9.77 -17.51 14.48
C ARG A 119 10.45 -16.20 14.87
N ASP A 120 10.51 -15.87 16.14
CA ASP A 120 11.05 -14.60 16.67
C ASP A 120 10.38 -13.35 16.07
N ILE A 121 9.08 -13.42 15.94
CA ILE A 121 8.22 -12.36 15.41
C ILE A 121 7.25 -11.84 16.47
N ALA A 122 6.73 -10.63 16.27
CA ALA A 122 5.54 -10.14 16.97
C ALA A 122 4.52 -9.61 15.97
N MET A 123 3.24 -9.77 16.26
CA MET A 123 2.15 -9.34 15.39
C MET A 123 1.13 -8.50 16.14
N VAL A 124 0.76 -7.37 15.54
CA VAL A 124 -0.36 -6.52 15.94
C VAL A 124 -1.51 -6.76 14.98
N PHE A 125 -2.66 -7.18 15.51
CA PHE A 125 -3.86 -7.47 14.75
C PHE A 125 -4.76 -6.24 14.61
N GLN A 126 -5.59 -6.19 13.60
CA GLN A 126 -6.56 -5.14 13.32
C GLN A 126 -7.49 -4.85 14.52
N ASN A 127 -7.89 -5.87 15.27
CA ASN A 127 -8.76 -5.75 16.45
C ASN A 127 -7.99 -5.61 17.77
N TYR A 128 -6.67 -5.34 17.70
CA TYR A 128 -5.74 -5.22 18.83
C TYR A 128 -5.56 -6.51 19.64
N ALA A 129 -6.53 -7.41 19.67
CA ALA A 129 -6.54 -8.71 20.37
C ALA A 129 -6.06 -8.62 21.83
N LEU A 130 -6.42 -7.56 22.57
CA LEU A 130 -6.07 -7.39 23.98
C LEU A 130 -6.89 -8.33 24.88
N TYR A 131 -6.27 -8.84 25.93
CA TYR A 131 -6.95 -9.64 26.94
C TYR A 131 -7.81 -8.71 27.82
N PRO A 132 -9.16 -8.78 27.75
CA PRO A 132 -10.02 -7.75 28.33
C PRO A 132 -10.06 -7.77 29.87
N HIS A 133 -9.75 -8.91 30.48
CA HIS A 133 -9.71 -9.12 31.92
C HIS A 133 -8.39 -8.69 32.58
N MET A 134 -7.33 -8.54 31.79
CA MET A 134 -5.98 -8.14 32.23
C MET A 134 -5.82 -6.62 32.18
N THR A 135 -5.00 -6.08 33.08
CA THR A 135 -4.54 -4.68 33.03
C THR A 135 -3.62 -4.46 31.81
N VAL A 136 -3.27 -3.21 31.51
CA VAL A 136 -2.27 -2.84 30.49
C VAL A 136 -0.94 -3.52 30.80
N TYR A 137 -0.47 -3.40 32.07
CA TYR A 137 0.75 -4.06 32.51
C TYR A 137 0.71 -5.57 32.27
N GLU A 138 -0.36 -6.23 32.67
CA GLU A 138 -0.51 -7.69 32.50
C GLU A 138 -0.58 -8.11 31.03
N ASN A 139 -1.25 -7.34 30.17
CA ASN A 139 -1.27 -7.56 28.73
C ASN A 139 0.15 -7.52 28.15
N MET A 140 0.96 -6.52 28.52
CA MET A 140 2.34 -6.38 28.04
C MET A 140 3.25 -7.48 28.62
N ALA A 141 3.12 -7.79 29.92
CA ALA A 141 3.94 -8.78 30.61
C ALA A 141 3.63 -10.23 30.21
N PHE A 142 2.46 -10.51 29.63
CA PHE A 142 1.95 -11.87 29.45
C PHE A 142 2.92 -12.82 28.74
N ALA A 143 3.45 -12.40 27.59
CA ALA A 143 4.35 -13.23 26.80
C ALA A 143 5.68 -13.50 27.53
N LEU A 144 6.20 -12.54 28.30
CA LEU A 144 7.42 -12.72 29.12
C LEU A 144 7.18 -13.66 30.28
N LYS A 145 6.01 -13.58 30.92
CA LYS A 145 5.61 -14.53 31.98
C LYS A 145 5.55 -15.97 31.48
N LEU A 146 4.98 -16.18 30.27
CA LEU A 146 4.93 -17.52 29.64
C LEU A 146 6.34 -18.07 29.34
N ARG A 147 7.29 -17.19 29.01
CA ARG A 147 8.71 -17.55 28.82
C ARG A 147 9.48 -17.70 30.14
N LYS A 148 8.82 -17.55 31.29
CA LYS A 148 9.42 -17.63 32.64
C LYS A 148 10.56 -16.64 32.87
N VAL A 149 10.49 -15.45 32.25
CA VAL A 149 11.43 -14.34 32.48
C VAL A 149 11.31 -13.87 33.94
N PRO A 150 12.42 -13.51 34.64
CA PRO A 150 12.39 -12.99 36.01
C PRO A 150 11.48 -11.74 36.12
N LYS A 151 10.84 -11.59 37.30
CA LYS A 151 9.86 -10.52 37.55
C LYS A 151 10.44 -9.09 37.39
N ASP A 152 11.65 -8.90 37.88
CA ASP A 152 12.39 -7.64 37.81
C ASP A 152 12.73 -7.27 36.37
N GLU A 153 13.10 -8.21 35.53
CA GLU A 153 13.34 -8.01 34.11
C GLU A 153 12.02 -7.72 33.37
N ILE A 154 10.92 -8.41 33.69
CA ILE A 154 9.59 -8.12 33.13
C ILE A 154 9.20 -6.69 33.46
N ASP A 155 9.33 -6.27 34.73
CA ASP A 155 8.96 -4.92 35.17
C ASP A 155 9.76 -3.85 34.42
N LYS A 156 11.08 -4.08 34.29
CA LYS A 156 11.97 -3.18 33.54
C LYS A 156 11.52 -3.05 32.06
N LYS A 157 11.33 -4.18 31.35
CA LYS A 157 10.94 -4.18 29.93
C LYS A 157 9.55 -3.58 29.71
N VAL A 158 8.59 -3.86 30.59
CA VAL A 158 7.24 -3.30 30.48
C VAL A 158 7.24 -1.78 30.70
N LYS A 159 7.95 -1.28 31.71
CA LYS A 159 8.08 0.16 31.98
C LYS A 159 8.78 0.88 30.82
N GLN A 160 9.87 0.33 30.32
CA GLN A 160 10.60 0.89 29.18
C GLN A 160 9.70 0.97 27.92
N ALA A 161 8.96 -0.09 27.59
CA ALA A 161 8.04 -0.09 26.47
C ALA A 161 6.87 0.88 26.69
N ALA A 162 6.39 1.03 27.92
CA ALA A 162 5.34 1.97 28.29
C ALA A 162 5.79 3.44 28.15
N GLU A 163 7.04 3.73 28.48
CA GLU A 163 7.67 5.05 28.27
C GLU A 163 7.81 5.39 26.79
N ILE A 164 8.31 4.45 25.98
CA ILE A 164 8.43 4.63 24.52
C ILE A 164 7.09 5.02 23.90
N LEU A 165 5.97 4.45 24.40
CA LEU A 165 4.63 4.59 23.85
C LEU A 165 3.76 5.64 24.57
N ASP A 166 4.30 6.32 25.59
CA ASP A 166 3.58 7.29 26.42
C ASP A 166 2.29 6.72 27.03
N ILE A 167 2.37 5.51 27.64
CA ILE A 167 1.24 4.83 28.28
C ILE A 167 1.52 4.43 29.73
N THR A 168 2.58 4.93 30.35
CA THR A 168 2.99 4.59 31.74
C THR A 168 1.86 4.86 32.74
N GLN A 169 1.13 5.96 32.60
CA GLN A 169 0.00 6.34 33.44
C GLN A 169 -1.23 5.42 33.31
N TYR A 170 -1.25 4.54 32.32
CA TYR A 170 -2.35 3.61 32.07
C TYR A 170 -2.06 2.17 32.46
N LEU A 171 -0.84 1.84 32.96
CA LEU A 171 -0.43 0.47 33.26
C LEU A 171 -1.37 -0.31 34.18
N GLY A 172 -2.03 0.38 35.12
CA GLY A 172 -3.02 -0.23 36.03
C GLY A 172 -4.44 -0.35 35.47
N ARG A 173 -4.74 0.25 34.28
CA ARG A 173 -6.08 0.23 33.71
C ARG A 173 -6.35 -1.05 32.91
N LYS A 174 -7.64 -1.39 32.75
CA LYS A 174 -8.09 -2.46 31.84
C LYS A 174 -8.46 -1.89 30.47
N PRO A 175 -8.42 -2.69 29.37
CA PRO A 175 -8.71 -2.24 28.00
C PRO A 175 -10.02 -1.49 27.82
N LYS A 176 -11.07 -1.83 28.60
CA LYS A 176 -12.38 -1.14 28.54
C LYS A 176 -12.32 0.34 28.95
N ALA A 177 -11.32 0.73 29.73
CA ALA A 177 -11.13 2.10 30.24
C ALA A 177 -10.17 2.92 29.35
N LEU A 178 -9.86 2.45 28.13
CA LEU A 178 -8.92 3.06 27.19
C LEU A 178 -9.63 3.51 25.91
N SER A 179 -9.16 4.61 25.32
CA SER A 179 -9.55 5.03 23.97
C SER A 179 -8.99 4.06 22.90
N GLY A 180 -9.46 4.18 21.65
CA GLY A 180 -8.97 3.37 20.52
C GLY A 180 -7.45 3.43 20.36
N GLY A 181 -6.89 4.64 20.30
CA GLY A 181 -5.43 4.83 20.18
C GLY A 181 -4.64 4.34 21.39
N GLN A 182 -5.19 4.48 22.61
CA GLN A 182 -4.55 3.91 23.80
C GLN A 182 -4.53 2.37 23.73
N ARG A 183 -5.63 1.73 23.32
CA ARG A 183 -5.66 0.27 23.10
C ARG A 183 -4.63 -0.17 22.06
N GLN A 184 -4.49 0.58 20.97
CA GLN A 184 -3.49 0.31 19.96
C GLN A 184 -2.07 0.41 20.51
N ARG A 185 -1.73 1.49 21.22
CA ARG A 185 -0.41 1.64 21.88
C ARG A 185 -0.13 0.45 22.82
N VAL A 186 -1.12 -0.02 23.56
CA VAL A 186 -0.98 -1.22 24.40
C VAL A 186 -0.71 -2.48 23.58
N ALA A 187 -1.37 -2.67 22.42
CA ALA A 187 -1.13 -3.80 21.54
C ALA A 187 0.29 -3.76 20.94
N ILE A 188 0.76 -2.58 20.56
CA ILE A 188 2.15 -2.35 20.12
C ILE A 188 3.10 -2.63 21.27
N GLY A 189 2.85 -2.13 22.49
CA GLY A 189 3.66 -2.37 23.67
C GLY A 189 3.79 -3.85 24.02
N ARG A 190 2.69 -4.60 23.95
CA ARG A 190 2.69 -6.07 24.13
C ARG A 190 3.60 -6.77 23.11
N ALA A 191 3.73 -6.23 21.93
CA ALA A 191 4.61 -6.77 20.89
C ALA A 191 6.07 -6.38 21.12
N ILE A 192 6.36 -5.12 21.47
CA ILE A 192 7.72 -4.58 21.65
C ILE A 192 8.46 -5.23 22.80
N VAL A 193 7.80 -5.50 23.94
CA VAL A 193 8.44 -6.09 25.14
C VAL A 193 9.15 -7.42 24.85
N ARG A 194 8.81 -8.07 23.72
CA ARG A 194 9.44 -9.31 23.26
C ARG A 194 10.75 -9.09 22.50
N GLU A 195 11.05 -7.85 22.12
CA GLU A 195 12.19 -7.48 21.26
C GLU A 195 12.26 -8.36 20.02
N PRO A 196 11.18 -8.39 19.20
CA PRO A 196 11.10 -9.28 18.04
C PRO A 196 12.07 -8.84 16.96
N LYS A 197 12.58 -9.80 16.17
CA LYS A 197 13.36 -9.51 14.96
C LYS A 197 12.51 -8.95 13.84
N VAL A 198 11.26 -9.40 13.71
CA VAL A 198 10.31 -8.94 12.69
C VAL A 198 9.01 -8.52 13.35
N PHE A 199 8.56 -7.32 13.04
CA PHE A 199 7.34 -6.70 13.56
C PHE A 199 6.27 -6.69 12.47
N LEU A 200 5.19 -7.43 12.67
CA LEU A 200 4.09 -7.58 11.73
C LEU A 200 2.89 -6.76 12.18
N MET A 201 2.29 -5.98 11.28
CA MET A 201 1.12 -5.16 11.56
C MET A 201 0.03 -5.38 10.50
N ASP A 202 -1.11 -5.95 10.90
CA ASP A 202 -2.27 -6.21 10.03
C ASP A 202 -3.32 -5.13 10.21
N GLU A 203 -3.35 -4.14 9.32
CA GLU A 203 -4.26 -2.98 9.30
C GLU A 203 -4.45 -2.30 10.69
N PRO A 204 -3.37 -1.93 11.40
CA PRO A 204 -3.48 -1.53 12.80
C PRO A 204 -4.24 -0.22 13.01
N LEU A 205 -4.37 0.65 11.99
CA LEU A 205 -5.00 1.97 12.09
C LEU A 205 -6.43 2.01 11.54
N SER A 206 -6.93 0.94 10.92
CA SER A 206 -8.22 0.91 10.22
C SER A 206 -9.44 1.25 11.11
N ASN A 207 -9.38 0.91 12.40
CA ASN A 207 -10.48 1.12 13.37
C ASN A 207 -10.40 2.48 14.09
N LEU A 208 -9.57 3.41 13.63
CA LEU A 208 -9.40 4.73 14.23
C LEU A 208 -10.06 5.82 13.37
N ASP A 209 -10.55 6.88 14.03
CA ASP A 209 -10.97 8.10 13.33
C ASP A 209 -9.78 8.80 12.65
N ALA A 210 -10.06 9.69 11.68
CA ALA A 210 -9.03 10.34 10.87
C ALA A 210 -8.00 11.13 11.69
N LYS A 211 -8.43 11.85 12.75
CA LYS A 211 -7.51 12.63 13.59
C LYS A 211 -6.56 11.71 14.37
N LEU A 212 -7.11 10.66 14.97
CA LEU A 212 -6.35 9.70 15.75
C LEU A 212 -5.43 8.86 14.85
N ARG A 213 -5.89 8.50 13.64
CA ARG A 213 -5.08 7.81 12.63
C ARG A 213 -3.83 8.62 12.26
N ASN A 214 -3.98 9.93 12.00
CA ASN A 214 -2.86 10.82 11.72
C ASN A 214 -1.86 10.89 12.88
N GLN A 215 -2.34 10.98 14.12
CA GLN A 215 -1.50 10.97 15.31
C GLN A 215 -0.73 9.65 15.46
N MET A 216 -1.43 8.52 15.32
CA MET A 216 -0.83 7.20 15.47
C MET A 216 0.17 6.87 14.35
N ARG A 217 -0.05 7.37 13.14
CA ARG A 217 0.93 7.25 12.06
C ARG A 217 2.25 7.94 12.41
N ALA A 218 2.18 9.17 12.93
CA ALA A 218 3.38 9.87 13.42
C ALA A 218 4.08 9.12 14.57
N GLU A 219 3.31 8.48 15.46
CA GLU A 219 3.88 7.65 16.54
C GLU A 219 4.57 6.38 16.02
N ILE A 220 4.04 5.74 14.97
CA ILE A 220 4.69 4.58 14.33
C ILE A 220 6.01 4.99 13.69
N ILE A 221 6.09 6.18 13.04
CA ILE A 221 7.34 6.71 12.50
C ILE A 221 8.39 6.88 13.60
N LYS A 222 8.02 7.55 14.72
CA LYS A 222 8.92 7.72 15.87
C LYS A 222 9.32 6.38 16.51
N LEU A 223 8.41 5.43 16.56
CA LEU A 223 8.66 4.11 17.09
C LEU A 223 9.73 3.38 16.28
N ARG A 224 9.60 3.41 14.95
CA ARG A 224 10.56 2.81 14.04
C ARG A 224 12.00 3.30 14.30
N GLU A 225 12.19 4.59 14.59
CA GLU A 225 13.52 5.17 14.90
C GLU A 225 14.09 4.69 16.24
N ARG A 226 13.24 4.20 17.14
CA ARG A 226 13.61 3.79 18.50
C ARG A 226 13.85 2.30 18.67
N ILE A 227 13.38 1.48 17.73
CA ILE A 227 13.50 0.04 17.80
C ILE A 227 14.18 -0.52 16.56
N ASP A 228 15.20 -1.32 16.78
CA ASP A 228 15.99 -2.00 15.74
C ASP A 228 15.26 -3.28 15.30
N THR A 229 14.31 -3.15 14.38
CA THR A 229 13.43 -4.27 13.97
C THR A 229 13.01 -4.09 12.51
N THR A 230 12.87 -5.17 11.77
CA THR A 230 12.29 -5.18 10.43
C THR A 230 10.76 -5.14 10.52
N PHE A 231 10.12 -4.25 9.76
CA PHE A 231 8.67 -4.06 9.77
C PHE A 231 8.02 -4.59 8.50
N ILE A 232 6.91 -5.31 8.65
CA ILE A 232 5.99 -5.63 7.56
C ILE A 232 4.60 -5.13 7.97
N TYR A 233 4.11 -4.17 7.24
CA TYR A 233 2.87 -3.45 7.53
C TYR A 233 1.85 -3.69 6.41
N VAL A 234 0.63 -4.02 6.75
CA VAL A 234 -0.48 -4.17 5.81
C VAL A 234 -1.46 -3.04 6.00
N THR A 235 -1.86 -2.42 4.91
CA THR A 235 -2.91 -1.40 4.89
C THR A 235 -3.67 -1.39 3.56
N HIS A 236 -4.85 -0.80 3.56
CA HIS A 236 -5.56 -0.38 2.34
C HIS A 236 -5.49 1.14 2.13
N ASP A 237 -4.90 1.89 3.08
CA ASP A 237 -4.74 3.35 3.03
C ASP A 237 -3.42 3.71 2.34
N GLN A 238 -3.54 4.41 1.20
CA GLN A 238 -2.39 4.85 0.41
C GLN A 238 -1.53 5.85 1.18
N THR A 239 -2.14 6.73 2.00
CA THR A 239 -1.41 7.74 2.78
C THR A 239 -0.52 7.07 3.82
N GLU A 240 -0.99 5.98 4.45
CA GLU A 240 -0.17 5.18 5.35
C GLU A 240 1.01 4.57 4.60
N ALA A 241 0.75 3.95 3.43
CA ALA A 241 1.80 3.34 2.62
C ALA A 241 2.87 4.35 2.21
N MET A 242 2.45 5.50 1.69
CA MET A 242 3.35 6.56 1.21
C MET A 242 4.18 7.22 2.32
N THR A 243 3.69 7.20 3.58
CA THR A 243 4.36 7.91 4.69
C THR A 243 5.18 7.01 5.59
N LEU A 244 4.86 5.72 5.68
CA LEU A 244 5.52 4.78 6.59
C LEU A 244 6.59 3.93 5.91
N GLY A 245 6.39 3.55 4.63
CA GLY A 245 7.22 2.58 3.94
C GLY A 245 8.56 3.14 3.44
N ASP A 246 9.63 2.38 3.58
CA ASP A 246 10.84 2.56 2.77
C ASP A 246 10.59 2.08 1.36
N ARG A 247 9.93 0.94 1.23
CA ARG A 247 9.36 0.43 -0.02
C ARG A 247 7.90 0.02 0.20
N ILE A 248 7.15 0.14 -0.88
CA ILE A 248 5.75 -0.24 -0.97
C ILE A 248 5.65 -1.42 -1.93
N VAL A 249 4.89 -2.44 -1.56
CA VAL A 249 4.51 -3.56 -2.42
C VAL A 249 3.03 -3.40 -2.76
N ILE A 250 2.75 -3.04 -3.99
CA ILE A 250 1.37 -2.85 -4.47
C ILE A 250 0.87 -4.19 -5.00
N MET A 251 -0.26 -4.66 -4.45
CA MET A 251 -0.84 -5.95 -4.78
C MET A 251 -2.22 -5.81 -5.42
N LYS A 252 -2.51 -6.67 -6.39
CA LYS A 252 -3.83 -6.84 -6.99
C LYS A 252 -4.06 -8.31 -7.34
N ASP A 253 -5.23 -8.84 -6.97
CA ASP A 253 -5.69 -10.20 -7.35
C ASP A 253 -4.67 -11.31 -7.05
N GLY A 254 -3.91 -11.17 -5.94
CA GLY A 254 -2.88 -12.13 -5.53
C GLY A 254 -1.49 -11.90 -6.14
N PHE A 255 -1.34 -10.95 -7.05
CA PHE A 255 -0.07 -10.63 -7.73
C PHE A 255 0.55 -9.34 -7.21
N ILE A 256 1.88 -9.29 -7.19
CA ILE A 256 2.62 -8.04 -7.05
C ILE A 256 2.51 -7.26 -8.37
N GLN A 257 2.08 -6.01 -8.29
CA GLN A 257 2.00 -5.10 -9.43
C GLN A 257 3.25 -4.23 -9.58
N GLN A 258 3.77 -3.76 -8.45
CA GLN A 258 5.01 -2.99 -8.39
C GLN A 258 5.60 -3.04 -6.98
N ILE A 259 6.93 -3.02 -6.88
CA ILE A 259 7.70 -2.79 -5.66
C ILE A 259 8.60 -1.58 -5.93
N GLY A 260 8.56 -0.58 -5.06
CA GLY A 260 9.39 0.61 -5.18
C GLY A 260 9.32 1.49 -3.95
N THR A 261 10.13 2.55 -3.91
CA THR A 261 9.98 3.60 -2.90
C THR A 261 8.65 4.33 -3.10
N PRO A 262 8.11 5.03 -2.08
CA PRO A 262 6.91 5.85 -2.23
C PRO A 262 6.97 6.78 -3.44
N GLN A 263 8.10 7.46 -3.61
CA GLN A 263 8.29 8.39 -4.72
C GLN A 263 8.36 7.70 -6.09
N ASP A 264 8.99 6.52 -6.14
CA ASP A 264 9.10 5.73 -7.37
C ASP A 264 7.73 5.24 -7.84
N VAL A 265 6.93 4.62 -6.97
CA VAL A 265 5.60 4.12 -7.35
C VAL A 265 4.62 5.25 -7.73
N PHE A 266 4.83 6.47 -7.19
CA PHE A 266 4.04 7.64 -7.54
C PHE A 266 4.45 8.24 -8.88
N ASN A 267 5.76 8.40 -9.12
CA ASN A 267 6.29 9.09 -10.30
C ASN A 267 6.45 8.15 -11.51
N HIS A 268 6.70 6.86 -11.27
CA HIS A 268 6.98 5.86 -12.32
C HIS A 268 6.07 4.62 -12.15
N PRO A 269 4.74 4.77 -12.27
CA PRO A 269 3.83 3.64 -12.16
C PRO A 269 4.05 2.66 -13.31
N HIS A 270 4.22 1.36 -13.00
CA HIS A 270 4.48 0.33 -14.01
C HIS A 270 3.28 0.04 -14.92
N ASN A 271 2.06 0.29 -14.43
CA ASN A 271 0.84 0.04 -15.20
C ASN A 271 -0.30 0.97 -14.78
N ILE A 272 -1.40 0.93 -15.54
CA ILE A 272 -2.62 1.71 -15.28
C ILE A 272 -3.19 1.46 -13.88
N PHE A 273 -3.12 0.21 -13.40
CA PHE A 273 -3.64 -0.09 -12.07
C PHE A 273 -2.85 0.65 -10.98
N VAL A 274 -1.53 0.59 -11.00
CA VAL A 274 -0.68 1.33 -10.04
C VAL A 274 -0.93 2.82 -10.14
N ALA A 275 -0.97 3.36 -11.36
CA ALA A 275 -1.20 4.78 -11.63
C ALA A 275 -2.53 5.28 -11.05
N GLY A 276 -3.60 4.50 -11.23
CA GLY A 276 -4.93 4.83 -10.72
C GLY A 276 -5.10 4.52 -9.23
N PHE A 277 -4.34 3.53 -8.71
CA PHE A 277 -4.44 3.16 -7.30
C PHE A 277 -3.67 4.12 -6.39
N ILE A 278 -2.53 4.65 -6.82
CA ILE A 278 -1.69 5.57 -6.04
C ILE A 278 -2.00 7.02 -6.39
N GLY A 279 -2.42 7.80 -5.38
CA GLY A 279 -2.76 9.22 -5.48
C GLY A 279 -4.23 9.50 -5.15
N THR A 280 -4.49 10.66 -4.54
CA THR A 280 -5.84 11.13 -4.19
C THR A 280 -5.93 12.62 -4.51
N PRO A 281 -6.76 13.03 -5.48
CA PRO A 281 -7.63 12.18 -6.32
C PRO A 281 -6.85 11.24 -7.25
N GLN A 282 -7.55 10.24 -7.82
CA GLN A 282 -6.95 9.26 -8.74
C GLN A 282 -6.46 9.95 -10.03
N MET A 283 -5.48 9.34 -10.69
CA MET A 283 -4.99 9.79 -12.01
C MET A 283 -6.13 9.80 -13.04
N ASN A 284 -6.20 10.86 -13.85
CA ASN A 284 -7.09 10.91 -14.99
C ASN A 284 -6.52 10.08 -16.15
N PHE A 285 -7.39 9.37 -16.86
CA PHE A 285 -7.02 8.57 -18.01
C PHE A 285 -7.77 9.02 -19.26
N PHE A 286 -7.03 9.31 -20.33
CA PHE A 286 -7.56 9.79 -21.60
C PHE A 286 -7.22 8.80 -22.72
N ASP A 287 -8.15 8.61 -23.67
CA ASP A 287 -7.80 7.98 -24.94
C ASP A 287 -6.95 8.96 -25.77
N ALA A 288 -5.79 8.50 -26.21
CA ALA A 288 -4.84 9.33 -26.93
C ALA A 288 -4.19 8.53 -28.07
N LYS A 289 -3.59 9.25 -29.01
CA LYS A 289 -2.81 8.66 -30.09
C LYS A 289 -1.35 9.10 -29.97
N LEU A 290 -0.45 8.14 -29.82
CA LEU A 290 0.98 8.36 -29.88
C LEU A 290 1.44 8.37 -31.34
N SER A 291 2.18 9.39 -31.77
CA SER A 291 2.72 9.55 -33.11
C SER A 291 4.19 10.03 -33.06
N LYS A 292 4.88 9.93 -34.19
CA LYS A 292 6.19 10.56 -34.39
C LYS A 292 6.06 11.69 -35.41
N GLU A 293 6.34 12.92 -34.99
CA GLU A 293 6.33 14.12 -35.85
C GLU A 293 7.73 14.78 -35.81
N GLY A 294 8.40 14.89 -36.94
CA GLY A 294 9.75 15.45 -37.01
C GLY A 294 10.79 14.65 -36.17
N GLY A 295 10.58 13.34 -36.02
CA GLY A 295 11.46 12.48 -35.19
C GLY A 295 11.16 12.46 -33.70
N LYS A 296 10.20 13.27 -33.24
CA LYS A 296 9.79 13.37 -31.84
C LYS A 296 8.46 12.67 -31.56
N TYR A 297 8.31 12.07 -30.40
CA TYR A 297 7.05 11.53 -29.94
C TYR A 297 6.10 12.65 -29.49
N VAL A 298 4.90 12.61 -30.02
CA VAL A 298 3.79 13.55 -29.73
C VAL A 298 2.56 12.73 -29.40
N VAL A 299 1.81 13.13 -28.39
CA VAL A 299 0.48 12.58 -28.08
C VAL A 299 -0.61 13.54 -28.48
N SER A 300 -1.63 13.02 -29.18
CA SER A 300 -2.83 13.76 -29.57
C SER A 300 -4.00 13.31 -28.71
N VAL A 301 -4.65 14.24 -27.99
CA VAL A 301 -5.73 13.98 -27.03
C VAL A 301 -6.70 15.16 -26.99
N GLY A 302 -8.01 14.92 -27.05
CA GLY A 302 -9.04 15.96 -26.91
C GLY A 302 -8.88 17.14 -27.84
N GLY A 303 -8.29 16.94 -29.04
CA GLY A 303 -8.05 17.99 -30.02
C GLY A 303 -6.76 18.80 -29.83
N ILE A 304 -5.96 18.52 -28.78
CA ILE A 304 -4.64 19.13 -28.55
C ILE A 304 -3.50 18.15 -28.88
N LYS A 305 -2.35 18.70 -29.22
CA LYS A 305 -1.10 17.95 -29.40
C LYS A 305 -0.12 18.34 -28.29
N VAL A 306 0.49 17.34 -27.65
CA VAL A 306 1.47 17.53 -26.58
C VAL A 306 2.76 16.81 -26.95
N GLU A 307 3.85 17.58 -27.15
CA GLU A 307 5.19 17.03 -27.33
C GLU A 307 5.68 16.48 -25.98
N LEU A 308 6.14 15.24 -25.96
CA LEU A 308 6.66 14.61 -24.75
C LEU A 308 8.01 15.21 -24.34
N SER A 309 8.32 15.19 -23.04
CA SER A 309 9.61 15.68 -22.51
C SER A 309 10.79 14.90 -23.09
N GLN A 310 11.99 15.49 -23.03
CA GLN A 310 13.20 14.86 -23.54
C GLN A 310 13.46 13.49 -22.88
N GLU A 311 13.22 13.35 -21.60
CA GLU A 311 13.34 12.10 -20.84
C GLU A 311 12.43 11.02 -21.41
N LYS A 312 11.14 11.34 -21.61
CA LYS A 312 10.14 10.41 -22.19
C LYS A 312 10.41 10.07 -23.64
N GLN A 313 10.93 11.02 -24.41
CA GLN A 313 11.43 10.78 -25.77
C GLN A 313 12.52 9.71 -25.78
N ALA A 314 13.48 9.82 -24.85
CA ALA A 314 14.57 8.88 -24.71
C ALA A 314 14.07 7.49 -24.30
N ALA A 315 13.19 7.41 -23.29
CA ALA A 315 12.62 6.16 -22.78
C ALA A 315 11.83 5.40 -23.86
N LEU A 316 10.91 6.07 -24.56
CA LEU A 316 10.14 5.47 -25.66
C LEU A 316 11.01 5.06 -26.84
N SER A 317 12.08 5.84 -27.13
CA SER A 317 13.04 5.51 -28.21
C SER A 317 13.87 4.29 -27.86
N ALA A 318 14.35 4.19 -26.61
CA ALA A 318 15.14 3.02 -26.14
C ALA A 318 14.34 1.70 -26.26
N ARG A 319 13.02 1.79 -26.08
CA ARG A 319 12.10 0.65 -26.21
C ARG A 319 11.56 0.46 -27.65
N ASN A 320 11.97 1.29 -28.60
CA ASN A 320 11.49 1.25 -29.98
C ASN A 320 9.96 1.29 -30.08
N VAL A 321 9.28 2.10 -29.25
CA VAL A 321 7.82 2.18 -29.24
C VAL A 321 7.31 2.72 -30.57
N SER A 322 6.45 1.95 -31.23
CA SER A 322 5.79 2.36 -32.49
C SER A 322 4.61 3.29 -32.24
N PRO A 323 4.26 4.17 -33.20
CA PRO A 323 3.01 4.93 -33.17
C PRO A 323 1.80 4.00 -32.97
N GLN A 324 0.95 4.32 -32.03
CA GLN A 324 -0.21 3.48 -31.66
C GLN A 324 -1.26 4.27 -30.87
N ASP A 325 -2.44 3.69 -30.70
CA ASP A 325 -3.41 4.18 -29.74
C ASP A 325 -2.96 3.80 -28.32
N VAL A 326 -3.03 4.77 -27.41
CA VAL A 326 -2.54 4.65 -26.02
C VAL A 326 -3.57 5.18 -25.04
N THR A 327 -3.40 4.80 -23.77
CA THR A 327 -4.06 5.47 -22.65
C THR A 327 -3.06 6.45 -22.05
N LEU A 328 -3.44 7.74 -22.01
CA LEU A 328 -2.63 8.79 -21.41
C LEU A 328 -3.08 9.04 -19.98
N GLY A 329 -2.17 8.92 -19.03
CA GLY A 329 -2.42 9.22 -17.62
C GLY A 329 -1.91 10.61 -17.26
N VAL A 330 -2.73 11.40 -16.54
CA VAL A 330 -2.32 12.70 -16.01
C VAL A 330 -2.88 12.87 -14.60
N ARG A 331 -2.03 13.22 -13.64
CA ARG A 331 -2.50 13.46 -12.27
C ARG A 331 -3.32 14.74 -12.20
N PRO A 332 -4.40 14.79 -11.38
CA PRO A 332 -5.27 15.96 -11.25
C PRO A 332 -4.55 17.26 -10.91
N GLU A 333 -3.52 17.19 -10.08
CA GLU A 333 -2.69 18.33 -9.65
C GLU A 333 -1.72 18.85 -10.72
N HIS A 334 -1.49 18.08 -11.79
CA HIS A 334 -0.65 18.48 -12.91
C HIS A 334 -1.43 19.09 -14.08
N ILE A 335 -2.75 19.07 -14.00
CA ILE A 335 -3.61 19.72 -14.98
C ILE A 335 -3.66 21.22 -14.70
N GLN A 336 -3.53 22.02 -15.75
CA GLN A 336 -3.55 23.48 -15.67
C GLN A 336 -4.75 24.02 -16.41
N LEU A 337 -5.46 24.99 -15.81
CA LEU A 337 -6.51 25.72 -16.50
C LEU A 337 -5.89 26.59 -17.58
N SER A 338 -6.56 26.66 -18.73
CA SER A 338 -6.07 27.39 -19.91
C SER A 338 -7.23 27.93 -20.73
N ASN A 339 -7.02 29.05 -21.43
CA ASN A 339 -8.00 29.56 -22.38
C ASN A 339 -8.07 28.71 -23.66
N ASN A 340 -6.96 28.02 -23.99
CA ASN A 340 -6.84 27.16 -25.15
C ASN A 340 -6.50 25.73 -24.65
N GLY A 341 -7.44 24.80 -24.75
CA GLY A 341 -7.23 23.43 -24.25
C GLY A 341 -8.47 22.57 -24.43
N ILE A 342 -8.44 21.42 -23.81
CA ILE A 342 -9.55 20.47 -23.78
C ILE A 342 -10.67 21.07 -22.93
N ALA A 343 -11.90 21.09 -23.49
CA ALA A 343 -13.08 21.62 -22.82
C ALA A 343 -13.71 20.53 -21.95
N ALA A 344 -14.11 20.88 -20.72
CA ALA A 344 -14.90 20.05 -19.84
C ALA A 344 -15.97 20.88 -19.12
N LYS A 345 -17.11 20.26 -18.84
CA LYS A 345 -18.21 20.89 -18.13
C LYS A 345 -18.11 20.47 -16.65
N VAL A 346 -18.10 21.46 -15.76
CA VAL A 346 -18.05 21.23 -14.30
C VAL A 346 -19.37 20.62 -13.84
N ASP A 347 -19.32 19.44 -13.24
CA ASP A 347 -20.44 18.74 -12.64
C ASP A 347 -20.52 19.03 -11.14
N VAL A 348 -19.38 18.97 -10.45
CA VAL A 348 -19.26 19.25 -9.01
C VAL A 348 -17.97 20.02 -8.75
N SER A 349 -18.06 21.04 -7.88
CA SER A 349 -16.92 21.78 -7.36
C SER A 349 -16.80 21.53 -5.86
N GLU A 350 -15.75 20.83 -5.44
CA GLU A 350 -15.49 20.50 -4.04
C GLU A 350 -14.42 21.42 -3.45
N MET A 351 -14.79 22.23 -2.46
CA MET A 351 -13.86 23.10 -1.74
C MET A 351 -13.14 22.30 -0.65
N MET A 352 -11.86 22.01 -0.86
CA MET A 352 -11.01 21.24 0.07
C MET A 352 -10.15 22.13 1.00
N GLY A 353 -10.45 23.42 1.06
CA GLY A 353 -9.69 24.41 1.84
C GLY A 353 -8.50 24.97 1.07
N SER A 354 -7.42 24.25 0.91
CA SER A 354 -6.23 24.66 0.15
C SER A 354 -6.35 24.47 -1.35
N ALA A 355 -7.32 23.71 -1.82
CA ALA A 355 -7.58 23.44 -3.23
C ALA A 355 -9.07 23.32 -3.50
N VAL A 356 -9.46 23.48 -4.77
CA VAL A 356 -10.78 23.14 -5.29
C VAL A 356 -10.61 21.94 -6.24
N HIS A 357 -11.39 20.88 -6.01
CA HIS A 357 -11.47 19.76 -6.92
C HIS A 357 -12.66 19.95 -7.85
N LEU A 358 -12.39 20.10 -9.15
CA LEU A 358 -13.40 20.22 -10.18
C LEU A 358 -13.63 18.85 -10.80
N HIS A 359 -14.74 18.20 -10.44
CA HIS A 359 -15.23 17.01 -11.12
C HIS A 359 -15.98 17.46 -12.35
N SER A 360 -15.52 17.06 -13.53
CA SER A 360 -15.99 17.60 -14.79
C SER A 360 -16.11 16.49 -15.83
N THR A 361 -17.02 16.66 -16.79
CA THR A 361 -17.20 15.71 -17.91
C THR A 361 -16.75 16.38 -19.21
N MET A 362 -15.93 15.67 -19.99
CA MET A 362 -15.50 16.09 -21.32
C MET A 362 -16.58 15.83 -22.39
N ALA A 363 -16.37 16.35 -23.60
CA ALA A 363 -17.32 16.22 -24.72
C ALA A 363 -17.53 14.75 -25.15
N ASP A 364 -16.57 13.87 -24.94
CA ASP A 364 -16.64 12.41 -25.20
C ASP A 364 -17.31 11.61 -24.08
N GLY A 365 -17.82 12.29 -23.04
CA GLY A 365 -18.48 11.68 -21.89
C GLY A 365 -17.53 11.13 -20.82
N LYS A 366 -16.23 11.38 -20.92
CA LYS A 366 -15.25 10.95 -19.90
C LYS A 366 -15.15 11.95 -18.77
N ASP A 367 -15.04 11.43 -17.57
CA ASP A 367 -14.81 12.21 -16.37
C ASP A 367 -13.35 12.66 -16.28
N VAL A 368 -13.15 13.87 -15.78
CA VAL A 368 -11.85 14.45 -15.46
C VAL A 368 -11.91 15.20 -14.13
N VAL A 369 -10.95 14.97 -13.27
CA VAL A 369 -10.77 15.71 -12.01
C VAL A 369 -9.61 16.69 -12.18
N ILE A 370 -9.86 17.97 -11.92
CA ILE A 370 -8.85 19.04 -11.99
C ILE A 370 -8.67 19.60 -10.59
N VAL A 371 -7.44 19.63 -10.08
CA VAL A 371 -7.12 20.21 -8.79
C VAL A 371 -6.55 21.61 -8.98
N VAL A 372 -7.27 22.62 -8.50
CA VAL A 372 -6.87 24.03 -8.58
C VAL A 372 -6.53 24.54 -7.20
N GLN A 373 -5.30 25.06 -7.01
CA GLN A 373 -4.87 25.60 -5.71
C GLN A 373 -5.60 26.91 -5.40
N THR A 374 -6.16 27.05 -4.19
CA THR A 374 -6.90 28.26 -3.79
C THR A 374 -6.01 29.51 -3.69
N MET A 375 -4.71 29.33 -3.47
CA MET A 375 -3.73 30.44 -3.42
C MET A 375 -3.52 31.08 -4.79
N ASP A 376 -3.75 30.34 -5.87
CA ASP A 376 -3.60 30.81 -7.25
C ASP A 376 -4.88 31.47 -7.76
N MET A 377 -5.95 31.50 -6.94
CA MET A 377 -7.26 32.02 -7.30
C MET A 377 -7.50 33.42 -6.70
N ASN A 378 -7.83 34.38 -7.53
CA ASN A 378 -8.47 35.59 -7.06
C ASN A 378 -9.95 35.32 -6.74
N GLY A 379 -10.52 35.99 -5.72
CA GLY A 379 -11.87 35.68 -5.22
C GLY A 379 -12.99 35.73 -6.29
N HIS A 380 -12.74 36.40 -7.45
CA HIS A 380 -13.66 36.40 -8.59
C HIS A 380 -13.64 35.13 -9.44
N GLU A 381 -12.56 34.32 -9.38
CA GLU A 381 -12.42 33.09 -10.17
C GLU A 381 -13.16 31.92 -9.54
N LEU A 382 -13.32 31.90 -8.19
CA LEU A 382 -14.08 30.87 -7.48
C LEU A 382 -15.54 30.77 -7.95
N SER A 383 -16.16 31.91 -8.29
CA SER A 383 -17.53 31.98 -8.83
C SER A 383 -17.64 31.43 -10.26
N SER A 384 -16.51 31.32 -10.99
CA SER A 384 -16.49 30.82 -12.38
C SER A 384 -16.47 29.28 -12.44
N PHE A 385 -16.28 28.56 -11.31
CA PHE A 385 -16.27 27.11 -11.25
C PHE A 385 -17.57 26.50 -10.74
N ASN A 386 -18.68 27.19 -10.92
CA ASN A 386 -20.00 26.71 -10.56
C ASN A 386 -20.41 25.53 -11.45
N MET A 387 -21.29 24.70 -10.92
CA MET A 387 -21.91 23.60 -11.65
C MET A 387 -22.47 24.09 -13.01
N GLY A 388 -22.12 23.38 -14.07
CA GLY A 388 -22.51 23.72 -15.44
C GLY A 388 -21.56 24.66 -16.18
N ALA A 389 -20.57 25.26 -15.49
CA ALA A 389 -19.54 26.07 -16.12
C ALA A 389 -18.66 25.22 -17.06
N THR A 390 -18.18 25.82 -18.14
CA THR A 390 -17.20 25.18 -19.03
C THR A 390 -15.82 25.68 -18.67
N VAL A 391 -14.96 24.77 -18.27
CA VAL A 391 -13.53 25.02 -18.06
C VAL A 391 -12.73 24.44 -19.23
N ARG A 392 -11.57 25.03 -19.49
CA ARG A 392 -10.60 24.48 -20.44
C ARG A 392 -9.30 24.18 -19.70
N PHE A 393 -8.67 23.09 -20.07
CA PHE A 393 -7.44 22.63 -19.40
C PHE A 393 -6.40 22.10 -20.38
N THR A 394 -5.18 22.11 -19.95
CA THR A 394 -4.02 21.55 -20.66
C THR A 394 -3.05 20.92 -19.68
N PHE A 395 -2.03 20.26 -20.18
CA PHE A 395 -0.94 19.68 -19.39
C PHE A 395 0.34 19.58 -20.22
N GLY A 396 1.49 19.61 -19.55
CA GLY A 396 2.80 19.48 -20.19
C GLY A 396 3.19 18.03 -20.51
N GLY A 397 4.06 17.84 -21.48
CA GLY A 397 4.55 16.51 -21.86
C GLY A 397 5.49 15.85 -20.83
N ASN A 398 5.91 16.59 -19.81
CA ASN A 398 6.74 16.07 -18.70
C ASN A 398 5.92 15.37 -17.63
N VAL A 399 4.64 15.70 -17.48
CA VAL A 399 3.77 15.19 -16.40
C VAL A 399 2.79 14.09 -16.85
N VAL A 400 2.80 13.75 -18.13
CA VAL A 400 1.93 12.69 -18.68
C VAL A 400 2.59 11.32 -18.56
N HIS A 401 1.79 10.27 -18.46
CA HIS A 401 2.24 8.87 -18.53
C HIS A 401 1.58 8.17 -19.72
N VAL A 402 2.36 7.39 -20.46
CA VAL A 402 1.88 6.73 -21.69
C VAL A 402 1.74 5.22 -21.41
N PHE A 403 0.50 4.74 -21.42
CA PHE A 403 0.21 3.32 -21.20
C PHE A 403 -0.26 2.64 -22.49
N SER A 404 0.18 1.40 -22.66
CA SER A 404 -0.31 0.52 -23.71
C SER A 404 -1.81 0.28 -23.55
N LYS A 405 -2.58 0.47 -24.62
CA LYS A 405 -4.02 0.16 -24.61
C LYS A 405 -4.30 -1.34 -24.59
N ALA A 406 -3.32 -2.18 -25.01
CA ALA A 406 -3.48 -3.62 -25.11
C ALA A 406 -3.37 -4.33 -23.74
N ASN A 407 -2.42 -3.93 -22.89
CA ASN A 407 -2.14 -4.61 -21.62
C ASN A 407 -2.07 -3.69 -20.41
N GLY A 408 -2.19 -2.38 -20.60
CA GLY A 408 -2.13 -1.39 -19.53
C GLY A 408 -0.75 -1.12 -18.96
N GLU A 409 0.32 -1.65 -19.55
CA GLU A 409 1.69 -1.41 -19.11
C GLU A 409 2.18 -0.02 -19.50
N ASN A 410 3.05 0.56 -18.68
CA ASN A 410 3.69 1.83 -18.97
C ASN A 410 4.73 1.63 -20.10
N LEU A 411 4.61 2.40 -21.17
CA LEU A 411 5.50 2.33 -22.32
C LEU A 411 6.84 3.05 -22.08
N GLU A 412 6.93 3.84 -21.03
CA GLU A 412 8.14 4.61 -20.68
C GLU A 412 9.14 3.80 -19.84
N GLY A 413 8.71 2.78 -19.05
CA GLY A 413 9.63 1.99 -18.24
C GLY A 413 8.98 1.09 -17.25
#